data_8de484c6667411d68a0724c9fb0c5cd3
#
_entry.id   8de484c6667411d68a0724c9fb0c5cd3
#
_cell.length_a   1.000
_cell.length_b   1.000
_cell.length_c   1.000
_cell.angle_alpha   90.00
_cell.angle_beta   90.00
_cell.angle_gamma   90.00
#
_symmetry.space_group_name_H-M   'P 1'
#
loop_
_entity.id
_entity.type
_entity.pdbx_description
1 polymer ?
#
loop_
_entity_poly.entity_id
_entity_poly.type
_entity_poly.pdbx_seq_one_letter_code
_entity_poly.pdbx_strand_id
1 'polypeptide(L)'
;KDITGLGKEFLIFNYDALFMYRSIFICEGAINALTLGERGIALMGKAFSRYQVNQIIKSPCEHVIILLDPDAKEYAIKLALELVHFKKVKVVFLPEEKDVNDLGKSETLKLVYNTRYMQYKDLIELKNSL
;
A
#
# COMPACT_ATOMS: atom_id res chain seq x y z
N LYS A 1 -8.43 -5.54 -23.07
CA LYS A 1 -9.22 -6.26 -22.07
C LYS A 1 -8.49 -7.53 -21.68
N ASP A 2 -8.40 -7.80 -20.40
CA ASP A 2 -7.69 -9.00 -19.97
C ASP A 2 -8.51 -10.27 -20.26
N ILE A 3 -7.84 -11.42 -20.15
CA ILE A 3 -8.44 -12.69 -20.54
C ILE A 3 -9.58 -13.13 -19.62
N THR A 4 -9.69 -12.53 -18.44
CA THR A 4 -10.77 -12.87 -17.51
C THR A 4 -12.00 -11.99 -17.73
N GLY A 5 -11.87 -10.93 -18.51
CA GLY A 5 -12.90 -9.93 -18.67
C GLY A 5 -12.94 -8.91 -17.55
N LEU A 6 -12.01 -8.99 -16.60
CA LEU A 6 -11.92 -8.04 -15.49
C LEU A 6 -10.88 -6.98 -15.78
N GLY A 7 -11.18 -5.73 -15.44
CA GLY A 7 -10.22 -4.64 -15.52
C GLY A 7 -9.29 -4.61 -14.31
N LYS A 8 -8.31 -3.72 -14.36
CA LYS A 8 -7.31 -3.58 -13.28
C LYS A 8 -7.95 -3.23 -11.93
N GLU A 9 -9.10 -2.58 -11.95
CA GLU A 9 -9.82 -2.20 -10.72
C GLU A 9 -10.31 -3.40 -9.90
N PHE A 10 -10.28 -4.61 -10.47
CA PHE A 10 -10.64 -5.83 -9.76
C PHE A 10 -9.44 -6.71 -9.41
N LEU A 11 -8.22 -6.22 -9.68
CA LEU A 11 -7.02 -7.02 -9.48
C LEU A 11 -6.19 -6.52 -8.31
N ILE A 12 -5.68 -7.46 -7.53
CA ILE A 12 -4.68 -7.20 -6.50
C ILE A 12 -3.58 -8.24 -6.70
N PHE A 13 -2.38 -7.75 -7.05
CA PHE A 13 -1.24 -8.65 -7.19
C PHE A 13 -0.91 -9.28 -5.84
N ASN A 14 -0.71 -10.59 -5.83
CA ASN A 14 -0.42 -11.37 -4.61
C ASN A 14 -1.55 -11.26 -3.57
N TYR A 15 -2.77 -11.29 -4.06
CA TYR A 15 -3.99 -11.18 -3.26
C TYR A 15 -3.99 -12.08 -2.02
N ASP A 16 -3.49 -13.30 -2.13
CA ASP A 16 -3.53 -14.28 -1.05
C ASP A 16 -2.78 -13.82 0.21
N ALA A 17 -1.80 -12.92 0.06
CA ALA A 17 -1.07 -12.40 1.21
C ALA A 17 -1.99 -11.75 2.24
N LEU A 18 -3.11 -11.19 1.81
CA LEU A 18 -4.10 -10.58 2.70
C LEU A 18 -4.68 -11.58 3.70
N PHE A 19 -4.64 -12.86 3.36
CA PHE A 19 -5.22 -13.93 4.18
C PHE A 19 -4.15 -14.75 4.90
N MET A 20 -2.89 -14.59 4.52
CA MET A 20 -1.79 -15.39 5.06
C MET A 20 -0.97 -14.64 6.10
N TYR A 21 -0.94 -13.33 6.06
CA TYR A 21 -0.09 -12.53 6.92
C TYR A 21 -0.86 -11.49 7.68
N ARG A 22 -0.39 -11.23 8.89
CA ARG A 22 -0.97 -10.21 9.77
C ARG A 22 -0.64 -8.80 9.30
N SER A 23 0.52 -8.63 8.68
CA SER A 23 0.98 -7.36 8.13
C SER A 23 1.28 -7.53 6.66
N ILE A 24 0.85 -6.58 5.84
CA ILE A 24 1.14 -6.58 4.40
C ILE A 24 1.66 -5.21 3.97
N PHE A 25 2.39 -5.22 2.85
CA PHE A 25 2.91 -4.00 2.23
C PHE A 25 2.11 -3.74 0.96
N ILE A 26 1.66 -2.51 0.79
CA ILE A 26 0.97 -2.09 -0.44
C ILE A 26 1.91 -1.27 -1.29
N CYS A 27 2.20 -1.77 -2.49
CA CYS A 27 3.04 -1.09 -3.47
C CYS A 27 2.20 -0.70 -4.68
N GLU A 28 2.73 0.20 -5.51
CA GLU A 28 2.04 0.61 -6.73
C GLU A 28 2.06 -0.50 -7.77
N GLY A 29 3.22 -1.10 -8.01
CA GLY A 29 3.40 -2.12 -9.04
C GLY A 29 3.94 -3.44 -8.50
N ALA A 30 3.78 -4.49 -9.31
CA ALA A 30 4.15 -5.85 -8.94
C ALA A 30 5.65 -6.00 -8.65
N ILE A 31 6.52 -5.30 -9.39
CA ILE A 31 7.96 -5.41 -9.18
C ILE A 31 8.35 -4.94 -7.79
N ASN A 32 7.80 -3.83 -7.35
CA ASN A 32 8.05 -3.32 -6.00
C ASN A 32 7.52 -4.28 -4.93
N ALA A 33 6.35 -4.85 -5.17
CA ALA A 33 5.78 -5.84 -4.26
C ALA A 33 6.68 -7.07 -4.15
N LEU A 34 7.18 -7.57 -5.29
CA LEU A 34 8.08 -8.72 -5.31
C LEU A 34 9.38 -8.45 -4.57
N THR A 35 9.89 -7.22 -4.67
CA THR A 35 11.12 -6.83 -3.95
C THR A 35 10.94 -7.01 -2.44
N LEU A 36 9.76 -6.77 -1.91
CA LEU A 36 9.47 -6.92 -0.49
C LEU A 36 9.15 -8.36 -0.09
N GLY A 37 8.95 -9.24 -1.06
CA GLY A 37 8.72 -10.65 -0.81
C GLY A 37 7.25 -11.02 -0.64
N GLU A 38 7.00 -12.04 0.17
CA GLU A 38 5.70 -12.69 0.26
C GLU A 38 4.58 -11.80 0.78
N ARG A 39 4.90 -10.75 1.51
CA ARG A 39 3.91 -9.84 2.10
C ARG A 39 3.58 -8.63 1.24
N GLY A 40 4.22 -8.51 0.09
CA GLY A 40 3.99 -7.39 -0.80
C GLY A 40 2.80 -7.63 -1.71
N ILE A 41 1.86 -6.69 -1.72
CA ILE A 41 0.75 -6.69 -2.68
C ILE A 41 0.85 -5.43 -3.52
N ALA A 42 0.19 -5.43 -4.67
CA ALA A 42 0.15 -4.25 -5.53
C ALA A 42 -1.26 -4.06 -6.07
N LEU A 43 -1.68 -2.81 -6.15
CA LEU A 43 -3.04 -2.48 -6.61
C LEU A 43 -3.14 -2.29 -8.12
N MET A 44 -1.99 -2.28 -8.82
CA MET A 44 -1.96 -2.43 -10.27
C MET A 44 -2.72 -1.36 -11.07
N GLY A 45 -2.64 -0.12 -10.65
CA GLY A 45 -3.31 0.94 -11.39
C GLY A 45 -2.92 2.32 -10.90
N LYS A 46 -3.40 3.36 -11.60
CA LYS A 46 -3.14 4.75 -11.25
C LYS A 46 -3.99 5.25 -10.08
N ALA A 47 -5.03 4.52 -9.75
CA ALA A 47 -5.90 4.84 -8.62
C ALA A 47 -6.43 3.53 -8.04
N PHE A 48 -6.64 3.51 -6.75
CA PHE A 48 -7.28 2.36 -6.13
C PHE A 48 -8.78 2.39 -6.42
N SER A 49 -9.41 1.21 -6.44
CA SER A 49 -10.84 1.08 -6.65
C SER A 49 -11.54 0.77 -5.34
N ARG A 50 -12.85 0.99 -5.32
CA ARG A 50 -13.67 0.60 -4.17
C ARG A 50 -13.59 -0.90 -3.93
N TYR A 51 -13.53 -1.70 -4.99
CA TYR A 51 -13.40 -3.15 -4.87
C TYR A 51 -12.11 -3.53 -4.14
N GLN A 52 -10.98 -2.95 -4.57
CA GLN A 52 -9.68 -3.25 -3.95
C GLN A 52 -9.66 -2.87 -2.47
N VAL A 53 -10.16 -1.69 -2.14
CA VAL A 53 -10.24 -1.22 -0.75
C VAL A 53 -11.10 -2.19 0.08
N ASN A 54 -12.26 -2.57 -0.45
CA ASN A 54 -13.15 -3.48 0.27
C ASN A 54 -12.53 -4.86 0.50
N GLN A 55 -11.76 -5.37 -0.47
CA GLN A 55 -11.07 -6.64 -0.29
C GLN A 55 -10.04 -6.57 0.84
N ILE A 56 -9.30 -5.47 0.91
CA ILE A 56 -8.35 -5.26 2.00
C ILE A 56 -9.07 -5.18 3.34
N ILE A 57 -10.13 -4.38 3.42
CA ILE A 57 -10.91 -4.20 4.65
C ILE A 57 -11.48 -5.52 5.15
N LYS A 58 -12.00 -6.33 4.26
CA LYS A 58 -12.63 -7.62 4.61
C LYS A 58 -11.62 -8.70 4.98
N SER A 59 -10.37 -8.54 4.58
CA SER A 59 -9.34 -9.55 4.83
C SER A 59 -8.97 -9.60 6.30
N PRO A 60 -8.41 -10.72 6.77
CA PRO A 60 -7.98 -10.84 8.17
C PRO A 60 -6.68 -10.11 8.51
N CYS A 61 -5.96 -9.54 7.53
CA CYS A 61 -4.74 -8.81 7.83
C CYS A 61 -5.06 -7.63 8.76
N GLU A 62 -4.14 -7.29 9.65
CA GLU A 62 -4.38 -6.25 10.67
C GLU A 62 -3.60 -4.97 10.42
N HIS A 63 -2.44 -5.10 9.80
CA HIS A 63 -1.50 -3.98 9.59
C HIS A 63 -1.26 -3.79 8.11
N VAL A 64 -1.39 -2.56 7.67
CA VAL A 64 -1.21 -2.19 6.26
C VAL A 64 -0.12 -1.13 6.18
N ILE A 65 0.94 -1.43 5.47
CA ILE A 65 2.06 -0.50 5.28
C ILE A 65 2.06 -0.05 3.82
N ILE A 66 1.81 1.23 3.59
CA ILE A 66 1.68 1.80 2.24
C ILE A 66 3.03 2.37 1.81
N LEU A 67 3.56 1.84 0.71
CA LEU A 67 4.88 2.17 0.17
C LEU A 67 4.74 2.55 -1.30
N LEU A 68 4.12 3.70 -1.53
CA LEU A 68 3.95 4.19 -2.89
C LEU A 68 5.09 5.13 -3.27
N ASP A 69 5.27 5.32 -4.57
CA ASP A 69 6.33 6.17 -5.10
C ASP A 69 6.20 7.61 -4.57
N PRO A 70 7.30 8.37 -4.53
CA PRO A 70 7.26 9.73 -3.97
C PRO A 70 6.25 10.67 -4.63
N ASP A 71 5.98 10.49 -5.92
CA ASP A 71 5.02 11.30 -6.65
C ASP A 71 3.56 10.89 -6.40
N ALA A 72 3.35 9.83 -5.66
CA ALA A 72 2.01 9.32 -5.33
C ALA A 72 1.59 9.61 -3.89
N LYS A 73 2.14 10.64 -3.27
CA LYS A 73 1.83 10.97 -1.86
C LYS A 73 0.34 11.21 -1.63
N GLU A 74 -0.29 11.95 -2.51
CA GLU A 74 -1.72 12.24 -2.39
C GLU A 74 -2.56 10.98 -2.46
N TYR A 75 -2.21 10.08 -3.38
CA TYR A 75 -2.84 8.78 -3.52
C TYR A 75 -2.67 7.96 -2.23
N ALA A 76 -1.43 7.94 -1.70
CA ALA A 76 -1.14 7.16 -0.49
C ALA A 76 -1.97 7.63 0.70
N ILE A 77 -2.11 8.94 0.86
CA ILE A 77 -2.89 9.50 1.95
C ILE A 77 -4.39 9.19 1.78
N LYS A 78 -4.89 9.27 0.55
CA LYS A 78 -6.30 8.91 0.28
C LYS A 78 -6.57 7.45 0.61
N LEU A 79 -5.66 6.57 0.20
CA LEU A 79 -5.80 5.13 0.49
C LEU A 79 -5.76 4.88 2.00
N ALA A 80 -4.82 5.51 2.68
CA ALA A 80 -4.70 5.38 4.13
C ALA A 80 -5.97 5.83 4.85
N LEU A 81 -6.57 6.92 4.41
CA LEU A 81 -7.82 7.43 4.98
C LEU A 81 -8.97 6.44 4.83
N GLU A 82 -8.99 5.69 3.72
CA GLU A 82 -10.01 4.65 3.51
C GLU A 82 -9.80 3.46 4.44
N LEU A 83 -8.57 3.18 4.84
CA LEU A 83 -8.24 1.97 5.58
C LEU A 83 -8.08 2.16 7.09
N VAL A 84 -7.81 3.38 7.53
CA VAL A 84 -7.39 3.66 8.91
C VAL A 84 -8.45 3.30 9.97
N HIS A 85 -9.72 3.30 9.59
CA HIS A 85 -10.79 2.93 10.53
C HIS A 85 -10.93 1.42 10.72
N PHE A 86 -10.28 0.64 9.88
CA PHE A 86 -10.40 -0.83 9.87
C PHE A 86 -9.09 -1.55 10.13
N LYS A 87 -7.96 -0.87 9.88
CA LYS A 87 -6.62 -1.46 9.97
C LYS A 87 -5.68 -0.49 10.63
N LYS A 88 -4.57 -1.00 11.15
CA LYS A 88 -3.46 -0.16 11.56
C LYS A 88 -2.65 0.18 10.33
N VAL A 89 -2.42 1.46 10.10
CA VAL A 89 -1.86 1.96 8.84
C VAL A 89 -0.56 2.73 9.08
N LYS A 90 0.44 2.41 8.25
CA LYS A 90 1.64 3.25 8.10
C LYS A 90 1.66 3.76 6.67
N VAL A 91 2.04 5.02 6.50
CA VAL A 91 2.38 5.57 5.19
C VAL A 91 3.86 5.89 5.23
N VAL A 92 4.62 5.20 4.40
CA VAL A 92 6.08 5.35 4.36
C VAL A 92 6.42 6.24 3.18
N PHE A 93 7.09 7.37 3.46
CA PHE A 93 7.52 8.30 2.43
C PHE A 93 8.91 7.90 1.96
N LEU A 94 8.99 7.47 0.70
CA LEU A 94 10.26 7.07 0.09
C LEU A 94 11.07 8.30 -0.31
N PRO A 95 12.41 8.18 -0.37
CA PRO A 95 13.25 9.27 -0.87
C PRO A 95 12.87 9.64 -2.31
N GLU A 96 13.05 10.91 -2.67
CA GLU A 96 12.71 11.36 -4.02
C GLU A 96 13.43 10.54 -5.08
N GLU A 97 12.71 10.29 -6.18
CA GLU A 97 13.20 9.56 -7.35
C GLU A 97 13.62 8.12 -7.08
N LYS A 98 13.21 7.56 -5.93
CA LYS A 98 13.51 6.16 -5.62
C LYS A 98 12.25 5.42 -5.23
N ASP A 99 12.02 4.30 -5.87
CA ASP A 99 10.94 3.40 -5.48
C ASP A 99 11.51 2.25 -4.62
N VAL A 100 10.65 1.33 -4.21
CA VAL A 100 11.05 0.18 -3.39
C VAL A 100 12.12 -0.66 -4.10
N ASN A 101 11.96 -0.87 -5.41
CA ASN A 101 12.92 -1.66 -6.17
C ASN A 101 14.30 -1.00 -6.21
N ASP A 102 14.35 0.34 -6.34
CA ASP A 102 15.62 1.09 -6.34
C ASP A 102 16.32 1.00 -4.98
N LEU A 103 15.57 1.10 -3.90
CA LEU A 103 16.14 1.04 -2.54
C LEU A 103 16.54 -0.37 -2.14
N GLY A 104 15.80 -1.37 -2.59
CA GLY A 104 15.97 -2.73 -2.15
C GLY A 104 15.24 -3.03 -0.85
N LYS A 105 15.09 -4.31 -0.56
CA LYS A 105 14.32 -4.78 0.59
C LYS A 105 14.87 -4.27 1.92
N SER A 106 16.17 -4.37 2.13
CA SER A 106 16.78 -4.02 3.41
C SER A 106 16.57 -2.55 3.78
N GLU A 107 16.87 -1.65 2.85
CA GLU A 107 16.71 -0.22 3.09
C GLU A 107 15.25 0.17 3.25
N THR A 108 14.37 -0.45 2.45
CA THR A 108 12.94 -0.19 2.57
C THR A 108 12.41 -0.62 3.93
N LEU A 109 12.82 -1.78 4.43
CA LEU A 109 12.37 -2.25 5.74
C LEU A 109 12.84 -1.36 6.88
N LYS A 110 14.02 -0.74 6.76
CA LYS A 110 14.49 0.24 7.73
C LYS A 110 13.56 1.44 7.80
N LEU A 111 13.12 1.93 6.64
CA LEU A 111 12.16 3.03 6.59
C LEU A 111 10.83 2.64 7.21
N VAL A 112 10.35 1.45 6.93
CA VAL A 112 9.10 0.92 7.51
C VAL A 112 9.22 0.89 9.04
N TYR A 113 10.32 0.34 9.54
CA TYR A 113 10.54 0.22 10.98
C TYR A 113 10.55 1.59 11.67
N ASN A 114 11.13 2.59 11.02
CA ASN A 114 11.26 3.93 11.57
C ASN A 114 10.00 4.79 11.39
N THR A 115 9.01 4.30 10.67
CA THR A 115 7.75 5.02 10.45
C THR A 115 6.72 4.56 11.49
N ARG A 116 6.00 5.52 12.06
CA ARG A 116 4.98 5.22 13.08
C ARG A 116 3.63 4.97 12.43
N TYR A 117 2.80 4.18 13.11
CA TYR A 117 1.41 4.02 12.69
C TYR A 117 0.70 5.37 12.81
N MET A 118 -0.20 5.63 11.88
CA MET A 118 -0.93 6.88 11.79
C MET A 118 -2.39 6.71 12.18
N GLN A 119 -2.92 7.69 12.89
CA GLN A 119 -4.33 7.76 13.19
C GLN A 119 -5.01 8.68 12.17
N TYR A 120 -6.33 8.65 12.15
CA TYR A 120 -7.11 9.46 11.23
C TYR A 120 -6.70 10.93 11.26
N LYS A 121 -6.55 11.51 12.45
CA LYS A 121 -6.19 12.93 12.55
C LYS A 121 -4.81 13.24 11.96
N ASP A 122 -3.86 12.31 12.09
CA ASP A 122 -2.52 12.49 11.52
C ASP A 122 -2.60 12.54 9.99
N LEU A 123 -3.45 11.71 9.42
CA LEU A 123 -3.66 11.65 7.97
C LEU A 123 -4.35 12.91 7.45
N ILE A 124 -5.30 13.44 8.19
CA ILE A 124 -5.97 14.70 7.82
C ILE A 124 -4.98 15.85 7.85
N GLU A 125 -4.13 15.93 8.85
CA GLU A 125 -3.09 16.95 8.91
C GLU A 125 -2.13 16.87 7.72
N LEU A 126 -1.71 15.66 7.36
CA LEU A 126 -0.87 15.44 6.18
C LEU A 126 -1.58 15.88 4.91
N LYS A 127 -2.84 15.51 4.75
CA LYS A 127 -3.63 15.88 3.58
C LYS A 127 -3.71 17.39 3.42
N ASN A 128 -3.91 18.10 4.53
CA ASN A 128 -4.04 19.55 4.51
C ASN A 128 -2.72 20.26 4.25
N SER A 129 -1.60 19.60 4.44
CA SER A 129 -0.26 20.18 4.23
C SER A 129 0.26 20.00 2.79
N LEU A 130 -0.44 19.24 1.97
CA LEU A 130 -0.02 19.00 0.58
C LEU A 130 -0.34 20.16 -0.36
#